data_0cd5f636e862b029e18423bb283b0d54
#
_entry.id   0cd5f636e862b029e18423bb283b0d54
#
_cell.length_a   1.000
_cell.length_b   1.000
_cell.length_c   1.000
_cell.angle_alpha   90.00
_cell.angle_beta   90.00
_cell.angle_gamma   90.00
#
_symmetry.space_group_name_H-M   'P 1'
#
loop_
_entity.id
_entity.type
_entity.pdbx_description
1 polymer ?
#
loop_
_entity_poly.entity_id
_entity_poly.type
_entity_poly.pdbx_seq_one_letter_code
_entity_poly.pdbx_strand_id
1 'polypeptide(L)'
;MHVILTHEQADFDALAALLSAHILNERALAVLPRRMNRNVRAFLNIYGTELPFIEARDLPAENIETLTLVDTQSLITLKGLTRSTQVHVIDHHPLRSDLPADWQVLTEKLGAVTTVFVENIQEHNGPLSMLQATLLLLGIYEDTGSLTYANTTSRDVR
;
A
#
# COMPACT_ATOMS: atom_id res chain seq x y z
N MET A 1 0.71 -4.52 17.90
CA MET A 1 1.06 -4.95 16.51
C MET A 1 1.15 -3.79 15.53
N HIS A 2 1.85 -3.98 14.39
CA HIS A 2 1.89 -3.03 13.28
C HIS A 2 1.02 -3.57 12.12
N VAL A 3 0.14 -2.73 11.58
CA VAL A 3 -0.78 -3.09 10.49
C VAL A 3 -0.59 -2.12 9.32
N ILE A 4 -0.68 -2.63 8.10
CA ILE A 4 -0.67 -1.85 6.87
C ILE A 4 -2.05 -1.99 6.22
N LEU A 5 -2.67 -0.87 5.86
CA LEU A 5 -3.95 -0.80 5.16
C LEU A 5 -3.85 0.07 3.92
N THR A 6 -4.75 -0.18 2.98
CA THR A 6 -5.02 0.71 1.84
C THR A 6 -6.52 1.03 1.77
N HIS A 7 -6.96 1.75 0.72
CA HIS A 7 -8.35 2.16 0.54
C HIS A 7 -9.28 1.01 0.12
N GLU A 8 -10.58 1.18 0.35
CA GLU A 8 -11.60 0.34 -0.26
C GLU A 8 -11.63 0.54 -1.77
N GLN A 9 -12.00 -0.49 -2.53
CA GLN A 9 -11.93 -0.55 -3.99
C GLN A 9 -10.49 -0.57 -4.54
N ALA A 10 -9.56 -1.11 -3.75
CA ALA A 10 -8.15 -1.19 -4.11
C ALA A 10 -7.92 -1.64 -5.57
N ASP A 11 -7.09 -0.91 -6.25
CA ASP A 11 -6.51 -1.19 -7.56
C ASP A 11 -5.12 -1.81 -7.43
N PHE A 12 -4.38 -1.91 -8.51
CA PHE A 12 -3.04 -2.51 -8.46
C PHE A 12 -2.01 -1.61 -7.77
N ASP A 13 -2.13 -0.27 -7.82
CA ASP A 13 -1.20 0.60 -7.09
C ASP A 13 -1.39 0.44 -5.58
N ALA A 14 -2.62 0.44 -5.11
CA ALA A 14 -2.96 0.17 -3.71
C ALA A 14 -2.47 -1.21 -3.24
N LEU A 15 -2.65 -2.27 -4.05
CA LEU A 15 -2.20 -3.62 -3.70
C LEU A 15 -0.68 -3.74 -3.72
N ALA A 16 -0.01 -3.13 -4.69
CA ALA A 16 1.44 -3.11 -4.81
C ALA A 16 2.08 -2.33 -3.67
N ALA A 17 1.52 -1.17 -3.30
CA ALA A 17 1.96 -0.40 -2.14
C ALA A 17 1.82 -1.18 -0.83
N LEU A 18 0.70 -1.92 -0.67
CA LEU A 18 0.47 -2.81 0.49
C LEU A 18 1.55 -3.89 0.60
N LEU A 19 1.88 -4.56 -0.53
CA LEU A 19 2.96 -5.53 -0.60
C LEU A 19 4.32 -4.90 -0.29
N SER A 20 4.61 -3.77 -0.90
CA SER A 20 5.89 -3.09 -0.77
C SER A 20 6.18 -2.61 0.65
N ALA A 21 5.17 -2.06 1.32
CA ALA A 21 5.28 -1.67 2.72
C ALA A 21 5.55 -2.87 3.64
N HIS A 22 4.98 -4.06 3.32
CA HIS A 22 5.31 -5.31 4.02
C HIS A 22 6.74 -5.76 3.72
N ILE A 23 7.21 -5.71 2.48
CA ILE A 23 8.59 -6.07 2.11
C ILE A 23 9.60 -5.22 2.89
N LEU A 24 9.34 -3.93 3.05
CA LEU A 24 10.20 -3.02 3.83
C LEU A 24 10.08 -3.24 5.35
N ASN A 25 9.01 -3.84 5.82
CA ASN A 25 8.81 -4.20 7.22
C ASN A 25 8.03 -5.52 7.34
N GLU A 26 8.71 -6.64 7.26
CA GLU A 26 8.12 -7.98 7.30
C GLU A 26 7.33 -8.30 8.59
N ARG A 27 7.53 -7.51 9.66
CA ARG A 27 6.77 -7.66 10.91
C ARG A 27 5.40 -6.99 10.86
N ALA A 28 5.18 -6.10 9.90
CA ALA A 28 3.90 -5.43 9.72
C ALA A 28 2.94 -6.32 8.92
N LEU A 29 1.69 -6.39 9.34
CA LEU A 29 0.65 -7.22 8.74
C LEU A 29 -0.03 -6.48 7.60
N ALA A 30 0.14 -6.94 6.37
CA ALA A 30 -0.49 -6.37 5.18
C ALA A 30 -1.93 -6.88 5.06
N VAL A 31 -2.91 -6.04 5.40
CA VAL A 31 -4.32 -6.43 5.48
C VAL A 31 -5.07 -6.02 4.22
N LEU A 32 -5.70 -6.99 3.57
CA LEU A 32 -6.52 -6.75 2.39
C LEU A 32 -7.78 -5.92 2.74
N PRO A 33 -8.15 -4.94 1.90
CA PRO A 33 -9.42 -4.24 2.05
C PRO A 33 -10.59 -5.19 1.73
N ARG A 34 -11.78 -4.87 2.25
CA ARG A 34 -12.99 -5.69 2.04
C ARG A 34 -13.44 -5.70 0.59
N ARG A 35 -13.14 -4.64 -0.14
CA ARG A 35 -13.50 -4.45 -1.55
C ARG A 35 -12.25 -4.18 -2.35
N MET A 36 -12.20 -4.74 -3.53
CA MET A 36 -11.12 -4.59 -4.49
C MET A 36 -11.73 -4.49 -5.88
N ASN A 37 -11.06 -3.85 -6.80
CA ASN A 37 -11.50 -3.81 -8.18
C ASN A 37 -11.49 -5.23 -8.80
N ARG A 38 -12.12 -5.39 -9.96
CA ARG A 38 -12.28 -6.69 -10.61
C ARG A 38 -10.93 -7.34 -10.95
N ASN A 39 -9.98 -6.55 -11.41
CA ASN A 39 -8.68 -7.05 -11.89
C ASN A 39 -7.81 -7.52 -10.71
N VAL A 40 -7.76 -6.74 -9.62
CA VAL A 40 -7.07 -7.12 -8.38
C VAL A 40 -7.65 -8.40 -7.80
N ARG A 41 -8.98 -8.53 -7.79
CA ARG A 41 -9.64 -9.76 -7.31
C ARG A 41 -9.28 -10.96 -8.18
N ALA A 42 -9.26 -10.82 -9.50
CA ALA A 42 -8.87 -11.90 -10.42
C ALA A 42 -7.40 -12.30 -10.21
N PHE A 43 -6.51 -11.33 -10.01
CA PHE A 43 -5.10 -11.57 -9.71
C PHE A 43 -4.93 -12.34 -8.39
N LEU A 44 -5.59 -11.90 -7.32
CA LEU A 44 -5.51 -12.56 -6.01
C LEU A 44 -6.13 -13.97 -6.00
N ASN A 45 -7.15 -14.23 -6.81
CA ASN A 45 -7.69 -15.58 -6.97
C ASN A 45 -6.67 -16.57 -7.53
N ILE A 46 -5.69 -16.09 -8.30
CA ILE A 46 -4.66 -16.95 -8.91
C ILE A 46 -3.41 -16.99 -8.02
N TYR A 47 -2.96 -15.85 -7.53
CA TYR A 47 -1.65 -15.68 -6.90
C TYR A 47 -1.69 -15.33 -5.41
N GLY A 48 -2.86 -15.11 -4.83
CA GLY A 48 -2.99 -14.59 -3.47
C GLY A 48 -2.34 -15.48 -2.40
N THR A 49 -2.31 -16.80 -2.60
CA THR A 49 -1.66 -17.75 -1.67
C THR A 49 -0.13 -17.66 -1.64
N GLU A 50 0.47 -17.04 -2.65
CA GLU A 50 1.92 -16.83 -2.74
C GLU A 50 2.36 -15.46 -2.19
N LEU A 51 1.40 -14.64 -1.74
CA LEU A 51 1.61 -13.29 -1.25
C LEU A 51 1.30 -13.17 0.25
N PRO A 52 1.96 -12.27 0.99
CA PRO A 52 1.88 -12.20 2.45
C PRO A 52 0.63 -11.47 2.97
N PHE A 53 -0.43 -11.43 2.18
CA PHE A 53 -1.65 -10.74 2.56
C PHE A 53 -2.52 -11.55 3.52
N ILE A 54 -3.15 -10.86 4.45
CA ILE A 54 -4.14 -11.45 5.36
C ILE A 54 -5.47 -10.71 5.25
N GLU A 55 -6.56 -11.39 5.62
CA GLU A 55 -7.86 -10.73 5.74
C GLU A 55 -8.03 -10.10 7.13
N ALA A 56 -8.85 -9.05 7.23
CA ALA A 56 -9.10 -8.36 8.49
C ALA A 56 -9.68 -9.27 9.59
N ARG A 57 -10.35 -10.36 9.21
CA ARG A 57 -10.88 -11.36 10.17
C ARG A 57 -9.78 -12.22 10.80
N ASP A 58 -8.63 -12.35 10.14
CA ASP A 58 -7.51 -13.19 10.56
C ASP A 58 -6.48 -12.41 11.41
N LEU A 59 -6.73 -11.12 11.65
CA LEU A 59 -5.90 -10.30 12.52
C LEU A 59 -5.93 -10.85 13.96
N PRO A 60 -4.76 -10.87 14.65
CA PRO A 60 -4.70 -11.15 16.07
C PRO A 60 -5.61 -10.21 16.88
N ALA A 61 -6.17 -10.71 17.98
CA ALA A 61 -7.02 -9.93 18.89
C ALA A 61 -6.17 -9.03 19.83
N GLU A 62 -5.33 -8.19 19.24
CA GLU A 62 -4.40 -7.29 19.91
C GLU A 62 -4.63 -5.84 19.53
N ASN A 63 -4.11 -4.91 20.33
CA ASN A 63 -4.12 -3.50 19.98
C ASN A 63 -3.14 -3.22 18.83
N ILE A 64 -3.58 -2.38 17.89
CA ILE A 64 -2.73 -1.84 16.83
C ILE A 64 -1.94 -0.67 17.40
N GLU A 65 -0.62 -0.83 17.52
CA GLU A 65 0.28 0.21 17.98
C GLU A 65 0.62 1.19 16.86
N THR A 66 0.89 0.66 15.67
CA THR A 66 1.20 1.43 14.47
C THR A 66 0.30 1.00 13.33
N LEU A 67 -0.27 1.96 12.65
CA LEU A 67 -1.01 1.79 11.40
C LEU A 67 -0.31 2.55 10.29
N THR A 68 0.08 1.85 9.22
CA THR A 68 0.54 2.48 7.99
C THR A 68 -0.58 2.46 6.96
N LEU A 69 -1.00 3.62 6.51
CA LEU A 69 -1.93 3.80 5.39
C LEU A 69 -1.10 4.02 4.12
N VAL A 70 -1.34 3.21 3.10
CA VAL A 70 -0.68 3.33 1.80
C VAL A 70 -1.70 3.62 0.72
N ASP A 71 -1.37 4.54 -0.19
CA ASP A 71 -2.24 4.97 -1.28
C ASP A 71 -3.60 5.51 -0.79
N THR A 72 -3.63 6.08 0.41
CA THR A 72 -4.84 6.66 1.00
C THR A 72 -4.51 7.53 2.20
N GLN A 73 -5.33 8.57 2.38
CA GLN A 73 -5.34 9.42 3.57
C GLN A 73 -6.63 9.21 4.40
N SER A 74 -7.34 8.11 4.16
CA SER A 74 -8.62 7.82 4.82
C SER A 74 -8.50 6.59 5.72
N LEU A 75 -8.83 6.79 7.00
CA LEU A 75 -8.85 5.70 7.96
C LEU A 75 -10.04 4.77 7.70
N ILE A 76 -9.77 3.48 7.57
CA ILE A 76 -10.77 2.43 7.56
C ILE A 76 -10.89 1.88 8.99
N THR A 77 -12.11 1.75 9.49
CA THR A 77 -12.34 1.17 10.81
C THR A 77 -11.91 -0.28 10.86
N LEU A 78 -10.97 -0.58 11.77
CA LEU A 78 -10.45 -1.92 11.98
C LEU A 78 -10.47 -2.25 13.48
N LYS A 79 -10.74 -3.51 13.81
CA LYS A 79 -10.67 -3.98 15.20
C LYS A 79 -9.22 -3.88 15.70
N GLY A 80 -9.06 -3.39 16.91
CA GLY A 80 -7.73 -3.20 17.52
C GLY A 80 -7.20 -1.76 17.43
N LEU A 81 -7.82 -0.88 16.63
CA LEU A 81 -7.51 0.55 16.62
C LEU A 81 -7.89 1.18 17.96
N THR A 82 -7.00 2.01 18.48
CA THR A 82 -7.17 2.75 19.74
C THR A 82 -6.79 4.21 19.53
N ARG A 83 -7.06 5.07 20.52
CA ARG A 83 -6.64 6.47 20.48
C ARG A 83 -5.12 6.65 20.54
N SER A 84 -4.39 5.63 20.98
CA SER A 84 -2.92 5.63 21.04
C SER A 84 -2.26 5.03 19.82
N THR A 85 -3.02 4.57 18.84
CA THR A 85 -2.48 4.04 17.58
C THR A 85 -1.76 5.16 16.82
N GLN A 86 -0.47 4.97 16.54
CA GLN A 86 0.29 5.88 15.69
C GLN A 86 -0.08 5.65 14.23
N VAL A 87 -0.39 6.71 13.50
CA VAL A 87 -0.80 6.63 12.09
C VAL A 87 0.25 7.26 11.19
N HIS A 88 0.76 6.45 10.26
CA HIS A 88 1.67 6.87 9.22
C HIS A 88 0.95 6.76 7.88
N VAL A 89 1.09 7.76 7.02
CA VAL A 89 0.48 7.81 5.69
C VAL A 89 1.59 7.94 4.66
N ILE A 90 1.55 7.10 3.62
CA ILE A 90 2.41 7.19 2.43
C ILE A 90 1.50 7.20 1.21
N ASP A 91 1.46 8.34 0.52
CA ASP A 91 0.47 8.59 -0.53
C ASP A 91 1.05 9.51 -1.63
N HIS A 92 0.43 9.50 -2.81
CA HIS A 92 0.77 10.40 -3.92
C HIS A 92 -0.35 11.39 -4.28
N HIS A 93 -1.49 11.26 -3.63
CA HIS A 93 -2.62 12.16 -3.81
C HIS A 93 -2.39 13.52 -3.15
N PRO A 94 -3.09 14.59 -3.58
CA PRO A 94 -3.03 15.88 -2.93
C PRO A 94 -3.32 15.78 -1.43
N LEU A 95 -2.50 16.43 -0.61
CA LEU A 95 -2.64 16.42 0.83
C LEU A 95 -3.99 17.01 1.25
N ARG A 96 -4.75 16.26 2.04
CA ARG A 96 -6.01 16.70 2.62
C ARG A 96 -5.75 17.69 3.77
N SER A 97 -6.60 18.69 3.87
CA SER A 97 -6.51 19.74 4.92
C SER A 97 -7.13 19.36 6.26
N ASP A 98 -7.87 18.25 6.31
CA ASP A 98 -8.66 17.80 7.48
C ASP A 98 -8.04 16.59 8.20
N LEU A 99 -6.75 16.31 7.96
CA LEU A 99 -6.06 15.21 8.63
C LEU A 99 -5.75 15.54 10.10
N PRO A 100 -5.81 14.56 11.01
CA PRO A 100 -5.37 14.74 12.38
C PRO A 100 -3.91 15.21 12.46
N ALA A 101 -3.63 16.16 13.35
CA ALA A 101 -2.31 16.79 13.48
C ALA A 101 -1.22 15.83 14.00
N ASP A 102 -1.61 14.74 14.62
CA ASP A 102 -0.73 13.69 15.15
C ASP A 102 -0.38 12.60 14.12
N TRP A 103 -0.95 12.65 12.91
CA TRP A 103 -0.59 11.74 11.84
C TRP A 103 0.75 12.15 11.20
N GLN A 104 1.58 11.16 10.92
CA GLN A 104 2.80 11.35 10.13
C GLN A 104 2.48 11.09 8.66
N VAL A 105 2.57 12.12 7.83
CA VAL A 105 2.14 12.05 6.43
C VAL A 105 3.30 12.36 5.50
N LEU A 106 3.60 11.40 4.63
CA LEU A 106 4.50 11.54 3.49
C LEU A 106 3.64 11.53 2.20
N THR A 107 3.63 12.64 1.48
CA THR A 107 3.03 12.71 0.15
C THR A 107 4.05 13.16 -0.88
N GLU A 108 4.09 12.48 -2.02
CA GLU A 108 4.98 12.81 -3.13
C GLU A 108 4.21 12.90 -4.45
N LYS A 109 4.58 13.85 -5.29
CA LYS A 109 3.96 14.00 -6.61
C LYS A 109 4.59 13.04 -7.60
N LEU A 110 3.98 11.86 -7.72
CA LEU A 110 4.38 10.76 -8.60
C LEU A 110 3.16 10.22 -9.34
N GLY A 111 3.40 9.46 -10.38
CA GLY A 111 2.33 8.78 -11.12
C GLY A 111 1.67 7.68 -10.30
N ALA A 112 2.44 6.98 -9.47
CA ALA A 112 1.98 5.89 -8.61
C ALA A 112 2.69 5.93 -7.25
N VAL A 113 1.99 5.60 -6.16
CA VAL A 113 2.63 5.51 -4.84
C VAL A 113 3.61 4.34 -4.77
N THR A 114 3.37 3.28 -5.53
CA THR A 114 4.29 2.13 -5.64
C THR A 114 5.70 2.57 -6.04
N THR A 115 5.87 3.65 -6.82
CA THR A 115 7.19 4.18 -7.20
C THR A 115 8.03 4.55 -5.98
N VAL A 116 7.45 5.22 -4.97
CA VAL A 116 8.14 5.55 -3.71
C VAL A 116 8.68 4.29 -3.04
N PHE A 117 7.87 3.26 -3.00
CA PHE A 117 8.24 1.99 -2.37
C PHE A 117 9.32 1.24 -3.15
N VAL A 118 9.25 1.22 -4.49
CA VAL A 118 10.25 0.56 -5.35
C VAL A 118 11.62 1.20 -5.15
N GLU A 119 11.71 2.53 -5.10
CA GLU A 119 12.95 3.24 -4.82
C GLU A 119 13.54 2.82 -3.46
N ASN A 120 12.71 2.79 -2.41
CA ASN A 120 13.15 2.35 -1.08
C ASN A 120 13.62 0.88 -1.07
N ILE A 121 12.90 -0.02 -1.76
CA ILE A 121 13.29 -1.44 -1.87
C ILE A 121 14.63 -1.58 -2.58
N GLN A 122 14.86 -0.81 -3.66
CA GLN A 122 16.13 -0.81 -4.39
C GLN A 122 17.30 -0.32 -3.54
N GLU A 123 17.11 0.73 -2.73
CA GLU A 123 18.12 1.23 -1.81
C GLU A 123 18.54 0.18 -0.75
N HIS A 124 17.59 -0.65 -0.31
CA HIS A 124 17.85 -1.72 0.67
C HIS A 124 18.33 -3.03 0.03
N ASN A 125 18.50 -3.08 -1.30
CA ASN A 125 18.95 -4.25 -2.07
C ASN A 125 18.16 -5.54 -1.76
N GLY A 126 16.88 -5.41 -1.44
CA GLY A 126 16.01 -6.55 -1.17
C GLY A 126 15.74 -7.36 -2.45
N PRO A 127 15.96 -8.69 -2.46
CA PRO A 127 15.58 -9.50 -3.61
C PRO A 127 14.06 -9.57 -3.72
N LEU A 128 13.52 -9.32 -4.91
CA LEU A 128 12.11 -9.52 -5.22
C LEU A 128 11.93 -10.84 -5.98
N SER A 129 10.89 -11.59 -5.64
CA SER A 129 10.43 -12.68 -6.49
C SER A 129 9.85 -12.12 -7.81
N MET A 130 9.76 -12.96 -8.82
CA MET A 130 9.13 -12.56 -10.10
C MET A 130 7.69 -12.08 -9.89
N LEU A 131 6.93 -12.75 -9.01
CA LEU A 131 5.54 -12.37 -8.72
C LEU A 131 5.45 -11.00 -8.03
N GLN A 132 6.33 -10.75 -7.05
CA GLN A 132 6.40 -9.45 -6.38
C GLN A 132 6.74 -8.34 -7.37
N ALA A 133 7.82 -8.50 -8.15
CA ALA A 133 8.20 -7.52 -9.16
C ALA A 133 7.09 -7.26 -10.19
N THR A 134 6.36 -8.33 -10.59
CA THR A 134 5.22 -8.19 -11.51
C THR A 134 4.09 -7.36 -10.88
N LEU A 135 3.77 -7.60 -9.60
CA LEU A 135 2.72 -6.84 -8.93
C LEU A 135 3.10 -5.36 -8.78
N LEU A 136 4.36 -5.07 -8.41
CA LEU A 136 4.84 -3.69 -8.32
C LEU A 136 4.75 -2.96 -9.66
N LEU A 137 5.13 -3.64 -10.75
CA LEU A 137 5.04 -3.09 -12.09
C LEU A 137 3.59 -2.84 -12.53
N LEU A 138 2.67 -3.74 -12.18
CA LEU A 138 1.24 -3.56 -12.45
C LEU A 138 0.69 -2.34 -11.72
N GLY A 139 1.10 -2.08 -10.47
CA GLY A 139 0.73 -0.87 -9.73
C GLY A 139 1.16 0.40 -10.46
N ILE A 140 2.46 0.50 -10.80
CA ILE A 140 2.97 1.66 -11.54
C ILE A 140 2.23 1.83 -12.88
N TYR A 141 1.98 0.77 -13.61
CA TYR A 141 1.32 0.84 -14.92
C TYR A 141 -0.15 1.22 -14.83
N GLU A 142 -0.90 0.77 -13.83
CA GLU A 142 -2.31 1.12 -13.70
C GLU A 142 -2.46 2.63 -13.47
N ASP A 143 -1.74 3.20 -12.52
CA ASP A 143 -1.88 4.62 -12.13
C ASP A 143 -1.22 5.60 -13.09
N THR A 144 -0.25 5.14 -13.87
CA THR A 144 0.38 5.94 -14.93
C THR A 144 -0.24 5.73 -16.31
N GLY A 145 -1.28 4.90 -16.41
CA GLY A 145 -1.88 4.52 -17.69
C GLY A 145 -0.84 3.94 -18.65
N SER A 146 -0.03 2.99 -18.19
CA SER A 146 1.11 2.44 -18.90
C SER A 146 2.13 3.52 -19.30
N LEU A 147 2.40 4.45 -18.39
CA LEU A 147 3.35 5.57 -18.54
C LEU A 147 2.90 6.66 -19.54
N THR A 148 1.60 6.75 -19.83
CA THR A 148 1.08 7.71 -20.81
C THR A 148 0.33 8.89 -20.17
N TYR A 149 -0.05 8.81 -18.90
CA TYR A 149 -0.79 9.88 -18.24
C TYR A 149 0.10 11.07 -17.92
N ALA A 150 -0.52 12.24 -17.85
CA ALA A 150 0.17 13.52 -17.62
C ALA A 150 0.83 13.63 -16.21
N ASN A 151 0.39 12.84 -15.26
CA ASN A 151 0.97 12.75 -13.93
C ASN A 151 2.19 11.81 -13.84
N THR A 152 2.51 11.07 -14.92
CA THR A 152 3.70 10.22 -14.98
C THR A 152 4.97 11.05 -14.86
N THR A 153 5.88 10.64 -14.00
CA THR A 153 7.17 11.32 -13.79
C THR A 153 8.34 10.47 -14.28
N SER A 154 9.52 11.06 -14.35
CA SER A 154 10.76 10.31 -14.67
C SER A 154 11.10 9.25 -13.61
N ARG A 155 10.59 9.35 -12.39
CA ARG A 155 10.80 8.37 -11.33
C ARG A 155 9.98 7.10 -11.58
N ASP A 156 8.76 7.22 -12.13
CA ASP A 156 7.91 6.08 -12.46
C ASP A 156 8.46 5.21 -13.61
N VAL A 157 9.46 5.73 -14.35
CA VAL A 157 10.06 5.07 -15.54
C VAL A 157 11.41 4.41 -15.22
N ARG A 158 12.03 4.75 -14.12
CA ARG A 158 13.37 4.24 -13.72
C ARG A 158 13.28 2.89 -13.02
#